data_9f347b6e70d29f46d6e179431cfab016
#
_entry.id   9f347b6e70d29f46d6e179431cfab016
#
_cell.length_a   1.000
_cell.length_b   1.000
_cell.length_c   1.000
_cell.angle_alpha   90.00
_cell.angle_beta   90.00
_cell.angle_gamma   90.00
#
_symmetry.space_group_name_H-M   'P 1'
#
loop_
_entity.id
_entity.type
_entity.pdbx_description
1 polymer ?
#
loop_
_entity_poly.entity_id
_entity_poly.type
_entity_poly.pdbx_seq_one_letter_code
_entity_poly.pdbx_strand_id
1 'polypeptide(L)'
;MACVFVMALAIVFLAPGIWKAYERSSLAIAAANIRQLSAGGAQYLAENNYRYWKFRENGATSIDAGGNPVVGTRYWFGYESNGSASAGEGHRSFDASQGPLAGYVPKGIHPDPSFATHASAFKPKFKCGYLGIGYNVVLGGGWSPGPKTKTMSYWQLSDPGKVVVFTTCAQVNNFQSPASTSHPMLEEFYGIDQNEKTVHFRAGKVAMVGFADGSASFLPMDESTRDNRIKGVDIGRFAPVGSFKYLK
;
A
#
# COMPACT_ATOMS: atom_id res chain seq x y z
N MET A 1 -30.70 24.69 -28.71
CA MET A 1 -30.68 25.08 -27.27
C MET A 1 -31.27 24.02 -26.34
N ALA A 2 -32.45 23.46 -26.61
CA ALA A 2 -33.07 22.43 -25.74
C ALA A 2 -32.20 21.20 -25.50
N CYS A 3 -31.55 20.64 -26.52
CA CYS A 3 -30.68 19.46 -26.38
C CYS A 3 -29.47 19.68 -25.46
N VAL A 4 -28.87 20.88 -25.50
CA VAL A 4 -27.73 21.22 -24.61
C VAL A 4 -28.17 21.32 -23.17
N PHE A 5 -29.38 21.87 -22.93
CA PHE A 5 -29.94 21.95 -21.59
C PHE A 5 -30.29 20.57 -21.00
N VAL A 6 -30.87 19.69 -21.81
CA VAL A 6 -31.17 18.29 -21.41
C VAL A 6 -29.89 17.53 -21.09
N MET A 7 -28.83 17.66 -21.90
CA MET A 7 -27.54 17.03 -21.62
C MET A 7 -26.89 17.57 -20.34
N ALA A 8 -26.93 18.89 -20.11
CA ALA A 8 -26.41 19.48 -18.89
C ALA A 8 -27.17 19.00 -17.63
N LEU A 9 -28.48 18.90 -17.70
CA LEU A 9 -29.31 18.33 -16.63
C LEU A 9 -28.99 16.87 -16.38
N ALA A 10 -28.84 16.05 -17.43
CA ALA A 10 -28.49 14.65 -17.29
C ALA A 10 -27.12 14.47 -16.62
N ILE A 11 -26.12 15.28 -16.93
CA ILE A 11 -24.80 15.26 -16.29
C ILE A 11 -24.91 15.58 -14.80
N VAL A 12 -25.67 16.60 -14.42
CA VAL A 12 -25.84 17.01 -13.02
C VAL A 12 -26.50 15.90 -12.18
N PHE A 13 -27.46 15.18 -12.73
CA PHE A 13 -28.15 14.08 -12.03
C PHE A 13 -27.34 12.77 -12.02
N LEU A 14 -26.54 12.50 -13.05
CA LEU A 14 -25.77 11.24 -13.16
C LEU A 14 -24.42 11.33 -12.44
N ALA A 15 -23.77 12.51 -12.37
CA ALA A 15 -22.44 12.67 -11.79
C ALA A 15 -22.33 12.17 -10.34
N PRO A 16 -23.28 12.44 -9.41
CA PRO A 16 -23.21 11.91 -8.05
C PRO A 16 -23.30 10.37 -8.00
N GLY A 17 -24.09 9.78 -8.91
CA GLY A 17 -24.22 8.32 -9.02
C GLY A 17 -22.94 7.66 -9.51
N ILE A 18 -22.31 8.24 -10.51
CA ILE A 18 -21.04 7.78 -11.08
C ILE A 18 -19.92 7.85 -10.03
N TRP A 19 -19.84 8.96 -9.28
CA TRP A 19 -18.86 9.13 -8.23
C TRP A 19 -18.98 8.06 -7.13
N LYS A 20 -20.22 7.84 -6.64
CA LYS A 20 -20.48 6.78 -5.64
C LYS A 20 -20.15 5.37 -6.17
N ALA A 21 -20.43 5.10 -7.44
CA ALA A 21 -20.06 3.82 -8.06
C ALA A 21 -18.54 3.65 -8.12
N TYR A 22 -17.82 4.70 -8.44
CA TYR A 22 -16.37 4.73 -8.49
C TYR A 22 -15.74 4.48 -7.11
N GLU A 23 -16.22 5.16 -6.06
CA GLU A 23 -15.78 4.91 -4.68
C GLU A 23 -16.04 3.47 -4.24
N ARG A 24 -17.22 2.90 -4.55
CA ARG A 24 -17.54 1.50 -4.24
C ARG A 24 -16.62 0.53 -4.97
N SER A 25 -16.29 0.81 -6.21
CA SER A 25 -15.34 0.02 -7.00
C SER A 25 -13.94 0.03 -6.36
N SER A 26 -13.45 1.19 -5.95
CA SER A 26 -12.16 1.32 -5.25
C SER A 26 -12.14 0.53 -3.94
N LEU A 27 -13.19 0.63 -3.14
CA LEU A 27 -13.32 -0.16 -1.91
C LEU A 27 -13.34 -1.67 -2.19
N ALA A 28 -14.03 -2.11 -3.24
CA ALA A 28 -14.09 -3.51 -3.62
C ALA A 28 -12.71 -4.04 -4.05
N ILE A 29 -11.96 -3.27 -4.85
CA ILE A 29 -10.59 -3.61 -5.27
C ILE A 29 -9.67 -3.70 -4.05
N ALA A 30 -9.72 -2.70 -3.16
CA ALA A 30 -8.93 -2.71 -1.93
C ALA A 30 -9.27 -3.93 -1.06
N ALA A 31 -10.55 -4.26 -0.90
CA ALA A 31 -10.99 -5.41 -0.13
C ALA A 31 -10.53 -6.74 -0.75
N ALA A 32 -10.60 -6.87 -2.07
CA ALA A 32 -10.13 -8.06 -2.78
C ALA A 32 -8.62 -8.25 -2.60
N ASN A 33 -7.84 -7.20 -2.81
CA ASN A 33 -6.39 -7.23 -2.65
C ASN A 33 -5.97 -7.59 -1.22
N ILE A 34 -6.55 -6.93 -0.22
CA ILE A 34 -6.19 -7.16 1.20
C ILE A 34 -6.56 -8.58 1.62
N ARG A 35 -7.74 -9.08 1.24
CA ARG A 35 -8.15 -10.46 1.56
C ARG A 35 -7.24 -11.50 0.89
N GLN A 36 -6.88 -11.27 -0.38
CA GLN A 36 -5.96 -12.14 -1.11
C GLN A 36 -4.56 -12.15 -0.47
N LEU A 37 -4.04 -10.98 -0.10
CA LEU A 37 -2.76 -10.85 0.60
C LEU A 37 -2.81 -11.50 2.00
N SER A 38 -3.90 -11.34 2.74
CA SER A 38 -4.07 -11.98 4.05
C SER A 38 -4.10 -13.51 3.94
N ALA A 39 -4.83 -14.05 2.95
CA ALA A 39 -4.87 -15.48 2.69
C ALA A 39 -3.48 -16.03 2.27
N GLY A 40 -2.81 -15.37 1.33
CA GLY A 40 -1.46 -15.74 0.92
C GLY A 40 -0.43 -15.62 2.03
N GLY A 41 -0.57 -14.60 2.86
CA GLY A 41 0.26 -14.41 4.06
C GLY A 41 0.08 -15.51 5.09
N ALA A 42 -1.16 -15.98 5.31
CA ALA A 42 -1.42 -17.10 6.21
C ALA A 42 -0.78 -18.40 5.70
N GLN A 43 -0.85 -18.68 4.41
CA GLN A 43 -0.18 -19.82 3.80
C GLN A 43 1.35 -19.72 3.95
N TYR A 44 1.92 -18.56 3.64
CA TYR A 44 3.35 -18.31 3.84
C TYR A 44 3.76 -18.60 5.28
N LEU A 45 3.03 -18.09 6.28
CA LEU A 45 3.33 -18.30 7.70
C LEU A 45 3.33 -19.79 8.06
N ALA A 46 2.35 -20.56 7.60
CA ALA A 46 2.27 -21.99 7.85
C ALA A 46 3.49 -22.76 7.33
N GLU A 47 4.05 -22.36 6.20
CA GLU A 47 5.20 -23.00 5.56
C GLU A 47 6.56 -22.44 6.02
N ASN A 48 6.58 -21.28 6.70
CA ASN A 48 7.80 -20.58 7.12
C ASN A 48 7.92 -20.46 8.64
N ASN A 49 7.61 -21.52 9.39
CA ASN A 49 7.72 -21.57 10.86
C ASN A 49 7.00 -20.43 11.57
N TYR A 50 5.85 -20.00 11.01
CA TYR A 50 5.04 -18.89 11.50
C TYR A 50 5.80 -17.57 11.66
N ARG A 51 6.82 -17.33 10.81
CA ARG A 51 7.55 -16.08 10.75
C ARG A 51 7.10 -15.24 9.58
N TYR A 52 6.88 -13.96 9.85
CA TYR A 52 6.60 -12.98 8.80
C TYR A 52 7.79 -12.83 7.87
N TRP A 53 7.56 -12.40 6.65
CA TRP A 53 8.59 -12.09 5.65
C TRP A 53 9.22 -10.72 5.94
N LYS A 54 10.43 -10.50 5.42
CA LYS A 54 11.10 -9.20 5.55
C LYS A 54 10.33 -8.11 4.81
N PHE A 55 10.30 -6.90 5.39
CA PHE A 55 9.79 -5.72 4.70
C PHE A 55 10.57 -5.45 3.42
N ARG A 56 11.90 -5.50 3.51
CA ARG A 56 12.83 -5.47 2.38
C ARG A 56 14.13 -6.18 2.70
N GLU A 57 14.86 -6.55 1.65
CA GLU A 57 16.20 -7.13 1.71
C GLU A 57 17.08 -6.38 0.71
N ASN A 58 17.96 -5.50 1.21
CA ASN A 58 18.91 -4.75 0.40
C ASN A 58 20.06 -5.66 -0.02
N GLY A 59 20.59 -5.44 -1.23
CA GLY A 59 21.68 -6.26 -1.78
C GLY A 59 21.24 -7.66 -2.20
N ALA A 60 19.93 -7.89 -2.35
CA ALA A 60 19.41 -9.13 -2.90
C ALA A 60 19.89 -9.30 -4.36
N THR A 61 20.16 -10.52 -4.76
CA THR A 61 20.54 -10.85 -6.15
C THR A 61 19.38 -11.53 -6.84
N SER A 62 19.18 -11.19 -8.11
CA SER A 62 18.28 -11.83 -9.05
C SER A 62 19.03 -12.17 -10.33
N ILE A 63 18.40 -12.91 -11.23
CA ILE A 63 18.93 -13.21 -12.56
C ILE A 63 18.08 -12.45 -13.59
N ASP A 64 18.74 -11.71 -14.47
CA ASP A 64 18.08 -11.01 -15.57
C ASP A 64 17.68 -11.97 -16.72
N ALA A 65 16.98 -11.45 -17.71
CA ALA A 65 16.58 -12.24 -18.89
C ALA A 65 17.77 -12.77 -19.73
N GLY A 66 18.95 -12.20 -19.54
CA GLY A 66 20.20 -12.64 -20.18
C GLY A 66 20.97 -13.67 -19.35
N GLY A 67 20.48 -14.08 -18.19
CA GLY A 67 21.14 -15.04 -17.30
C GLY A 67 22.21 -14.40 -16.38
N ASN A 68 22.31 -13.08 -16.31
CA ASN A 68 23.33 -12.41 -15.52
C ASN A 68 22.81 -12.06 -14.11
N PRO A 69 23.68 -12.15 -13.07
CA PRO A 69 23.29 -11.73 -11.73
C PRO A 69 23.13 -10.20 -11.65
N VAL A 70 22.00 -9.75 -11.15
CA VAL A 70 21.67 -8.34 -10.95
C VAL A 70 21.40 -8.09 -9.48
N VAL A 71 22.06 -7.09 -8.90
CA VAL A 71 21.89 -6.69 -7.50
C VAL A 71 20.78 -5.65 -7.39
N GLY A 72 19.98 -5.76 -6.33
CA GLY A 72 18.88 -4.85 -6.07
C GLY A 72 18.33 -4.95 -4.67
N THR A 73 17.05 -4.65 -4.53
CA THR A 73 16.30 -4.76 -3.29
C THR A 73 15.07 -5.65 -3.51
N ARG A 74 14.93 -6.69 -2.71
CA ARG A 74 13.72 -7.49 -2.63
C ARG A 74 12.81 -6.90 -1.58
N TYR A 75 11.68 -6.35 -2.01
CA TYR A 75 10.61 -5.85 -1.16
C TYR A 75 9.59 -6.96 -0.90
N TRP A 76 8.71 -6.74 0.07
CA TRP A 76 7.62 -7.66 0.34
C TRP A 76 6.70 -7.91 -0.89
N PHE A 77 6.66 -7.00 -1.84
CA PHE A 77 5.81 -7.04 -3.05
C PHE A 77 6.57 -7.42 -4.34
N GLY A 78 7.89 -7.52 -4.30
CA GLY A 78 8.67 -7.84 -5.50
C GLY A 78 10.14 -7.46 -5.41
N TYR A 79 10.88 -7.67 -6.49
CA TYR A 79 12.29 -7.34 -6.60
C TYR A 79 12.50 -6.13 -7.52
N GLU A 80 13.27 -5.17 -7.07
CA GLU A 80 13.70 -4.00 -7.84
C GLU A 80 15.22 -4.01 -8.00
N SER A 81 15.72 -3.97 -9.24
CA SER A 81 17.15 -3.84 -9.51
C SER A 81 17.67 -2.43 -9.17
N ASN A 82 18.97 -2.33 -8.85
CA ASN A 82 19.60 -1.01 -8.63
C ASN A 82 19.51 -0.11 -9.87
N GLY A 83 19.54 -0.69 -11.08
CA GLY A 83 19.32 0.04 -12.33
C GLY A 83 17.92 0.65 -12.42
N SER A 84 16.89 -0.12 -12.02
CA SER A 84 15.52 0.38 -11.94
C SER A 84 15.38 1.49 -10.88
N ALA A 85 15.96 1.30 -9.70
CA ALA A 85 15.90 2.29 -8.63
C ALA A 85 16.51 3.65 -9.04
N SER A 86 17.48 3.63 -9.95
CA SER A 86 18.13 4.82 -10.50
C SER A 86 17.36 5.48 -11.65
N ALA A 87 16.31 4.86 -12.19
CA ALA A 87 15.56 5.38 -13.34
C ALA A 87 14.67 6.60 -13.01
N GLY A 88 14.56 6.94 -11.74
CA GLY A 88 13.70 8.03 -11.26
C GLY A 88 12.25 7.61 -11.05
N GLU A 89 11.52 8.45 -10.33
CA GLU A 89 10.13 8.18 -9.95
C GLU A 89 9.21 8.09 -11.18
N GLY A 90 8.28 7.15 -11.16
CA GLY A 90 7.38 6.87 -12.28
C GLY A 90 8.00 6.03 -13.41
N HIS A 91 9.33 5.85 -13.41
CA HIS A 91 10.05 5.00 -14.37
C HIS A 91 10.61 3.72 -13.73
N ARG A 92 10.56 3.63 -12.44
CA ARG A 92 10.99 2.46 -11.67
C ARG A 92 10.08 1.26 -11.98
N SER A 93 10.65 0.07 -11.97
CA SER A 93 9.92 -1.18 -12.15
C SER A 93 10.37 -2.21 -11.13
N PHE A 94 9.50 -3.13 -10.80
CA PHE A 94 9.81 -4.27 -9.97
C PHE A 94 9.23 -5.54 -10.58
N ASP A 95 9.85 -6.68 -10.26
CA ASP A 95 9.35 -8.00 -10.61
C ASP A 95 8.59 -8.59 -9.41
N ALA A 96 7.26 -8.59 -9.51
CA ALA A 96 6.39 -9.09 -8.45
C ALA A 96 6.56 -10.61 -8.21
N SER A 97 7.01 -11.38 -9.22
CA SER A 97 7.21 -12.82 -9.10
C SER A 97 8.34 -13.20 -8.14
N GLN A 98 9.20 -12.25 -7.78
CA GLN A 98 10.31 -12.43 -6.87
C GLN A 98 10.06 -11.90 -5.45
N GLY A 99 8.86 -11.47 -5.17
CA GLY A 99 8.43 -11.13 -3.81
C GLY A 99 8.20 -12.40 -2.96
N PRO A 100 8.34 -12.30 -1.63
CA PRO A 100 8.15 -13.45 -0.73
C PRO A 100 6.75 -14.05 -0.79
N LEU A 101 5.74 -13.27 -1.20
CA LEU A 101 4.35 -13.74 -1.34
C LEU A 101 3.98 -14.17 -2.76
N ALA A 102 4.89 -14.13 -3.73
CA ALA A 102 4.58 -14.39 -5.14
C ALA A 102 3.95 -15.77 -5.38
N GLY A 103 4.44 -16.81 -4.70
CA GLY A 103 3.89 -18.16 -4.80
C GLY A 103 2.51 -18.34 -4.14
N TYR A 104 2.14 -17.42 -3.26
CA TYR A 104 0.91 -17.47 -2.45
C TYR A 104 -0.16 -16.51 -2.96
N VAL A 105 0.22 -15.56 -3.81
CA VAL A 105 -0.68 -14.54 -4.38
C VAL A 105 -0.52 -14.56 -5.92
N PRO A 106 -0.94 -15.64 -6.59
CA PRO A 106 -0.58 -15.90 -8.00
C PRO A 106 -1.13 -14.88 -8.99
N LYS A 107 -2.21 -14.18 -8.64
CA LYS A 107 -2.76 -13.11 -9.48
C LYS A 107 -2.12 -11.74 -9.21
N GLY A 108 -1.20 -11.66 -8.24
CA GLY A 108 -0.61 -10.42 -7.81
C GLY A 108 -1.62 -9.47 -7.15
N ILE A 109 -1.20 -8.22 -6.98
CA ILE A 109 -2.05 -7.15 -6.46
C ILE A 109 -2.68 -6.41 -7.63
N HIS A 110 -4.01 -6.26 -7.63
CA HIS A 110 -4.72 -5.50 -8.66
C HIS A 110 -4.50 -4.01 -8.45
N PRO A 111 -4.03 -3.26 -9.47
CA PRO A 111 -3.94 -1.82 -9.40
C PRO A 111 -5.31 -1.19 -9.09
N ASP A 112 -5.31 -0.17 -8.24
CA ASP A 112 -6.50 0.66 -8.03
C ASP A 112 -6.37 1.92 -8.89
N PRO A 113 -7.05 2.00 -10.04
CA PRO A 113 -6.92 3.13 -10.94
C PRO A 113 -7.45 4.45 -10.34
N SER A 114 -8.27 4.36 -9.30
CA SER A 114 -8.75 5.54 -8.58
C SER A 114 -7.66 6.21 -7.76
N PHE A 115 -6.59 5.48 -7.41
CA PHE A 115 -5.57 5.99 -6.51
C PHE A 115 -4.98 7.35 -6.94
N ALA A 116 -4.66 7.50 -8.23
CA ALA A 116 -4.11 8.73 -8.77
C ALA A 116 -5.12 9.90 -8.80
N THR A 117 -6.43 9.63 -8.67
CA THR A 117 -7.47 10.66 -8.71
C THR A 117 -7.77 11.28 -7.35
N HIS A 118 -7.17 10.77 -6.28
CA HIS A 118 -7.38 11.28 -4.92
C HIS A 118 -6.61 12.58 -4.63
N ALA A 119 -5.72 12.99 -5.52
CA ALA A 119 -5.03 14.29 -5.42
C ALA A 119 -4.83 14.91 -6.79
N SER A 120 -4.86 16.24 -6.87
CA SER A 120 -4.53 16.98 -8.10
C SER A 120 -3.06 16.86 -8.49
N ALA A 121 -2.18 16.58 -7.51
CA ALA A 121 -0.75 16.35 -7.70
C ALA A 121 -0.40 14.94 -7.21
N PHE A 122 -0.34 14.00 -8.13
CA PHE A 122 0.04 12.61 -7.89
C PHE A 122 1.43 12.31 -8.44
N LYS A 123 2.25 11.63 -7.64
CA LYS A 123 3.60 11.18 -7.98
C LYS A 123 3.63 9.65 -7.99
N PRO A 124 3.63 8.99 -9.15
CA PRO A 124 3.81 7.56 -9.21
C PRO A 124 5.25 7.20 -8.80
N LYS A 125 5.42 6.13 -8.04
CA LYS A 125 6.73 5.59 -7.71
C LYS A 125 7.20 4.59 -8.77
N PHE A 126 6.33 3.69 -9.15
CA PHE A 126 6.62 2.63 -10.11
C PHE A 126 5.87 2.81 -11.43
N LYS A 127 6.47 2.33 -12.53
CA LYS A 127 5.90 2.40 -13.87
C LYS A 127 4.65 1.53 -14.04
N CYS A 128 4.60 0.37 -13.38
CA CYS A 128 3.58 -0.66 -13.61
C CYS A 128 2.35 -0.53 -12.72
N GLY A 129 2.21 0.54 -11.94
CA GLY A 129 0.97 0.65 -11.25
C GLY A 129 0.96 1.35 -9.91
N TYR A 130 -0.18 1.27 -9.33
CA TYR A 130 -0.58 1.91 -8.12
C TYR A 130 -0.61 0.84 -7.03
N LEU A 131 0.56 0.50 -6.44
CA LEU A 131 0.63 -0.51 -5.39
C LEU A 131 -0.33 -0.14 -4.25
N GLY A 132 -0.18 1.06 -3.70
CA GLY A 132 -1.15 1.66 -2.76
C GLY A 132 -1.57 0.79 -1.59
N ILE A 133 -0.79 -0.24 -1.26
CA ILE A 133 -0.97 -1.14 -0.12
C ILE A 133 0.31 -1.14 0.69
N GLY A 134 0.19 -0.92 1.99
CA GLY A 134 1.28 -0.94 2.95
C GLY A 134 1.30 -2.22 3.76
N TYR A 135 2.49 -2.77 3.94
CA TYR A 135 2.79 -3.85 4.87
C TYR A 135 3.36 -3.27 6.17
N ASN A 136 2.98 -3.85 7.29
CA ASN A 136 3.48 -3.47 8.61
C ASN A 136 4.97 -3.77 8.73
N VAL A 137 5.78 -2.73 8.73
CA VAL A 137 7.24 -2.85 8.72
C VAL A 137 7.80 -3.50 9.98
N VAL A 138 7.10 -3.39 11.11
CA VAL A 138 7.54 -4.00 12.38
C VAL A 138 7.52 -5.52 12.28
N LEU A 139 6.49 -6.09 11.66
CA LEU A 139 6.43 -7.54 11.40
C LEU A 139 7.60 -8.00 10.51
N GLY A 140 7.98 -7.16 9.55
CA GLY A 140 9.06 -7.41 8.59
C GLY A 140 10.46 -7.03 9.06
N GLY A 141 10.65 -6.72 10.35
CA GLY A 141 11.96 -6.40 10.93
C GLY A 141 12.36 -4.92 10.85
N GLY A 142 11.41 -4.03 10.62
CA GLY A 142 11.60 -2.57 10.54
C GLY A 142 11.83 -2.05 9.12
N TRP A 143 12.02 -0.73 8.99
CA TRP A 143 12.19 -0.05 7.71
C TRP A 143 13.45 -0.47 6.93
N SER A 144 14.49 -0.89 7.63
CA SER A 144 15.79 -1.27 7.04
C SER A 144 16.35 -2.51 7.73
N PRO A 145 15.72 -3.67 7.58
CA PRO A 145 16.20 -4.88 8.22
C PRO A 145 17.57 -5.28 7.65
N GLY A 146 18.54 -5.51 8.53
CA GLY A 146 19.84 -6.03 8.14
C GLY A 146 19.78 -7.53 7.74
N PRO A 147 20.88 -8.10 7.22
CA PRO A 147 20.91 -9.50 6.81
C PRO A 147 20.53 -10.47 7.94
N LYS A 148 20.94 -10.17 9.17
CA LYS A 148 20.68 -10.98 10.37
C LYS A 148 19.41 -10.59 11.13
N THR A 149 18.67 -9.57 10.69
CA THR A 149 17.44 -9.16 11.34
C THR A 149 16.40 -10.27 11.26
N LYS A 150 15.94 -10.71 12.44
CA LYS A 150 14.83 -11.66 12.55
C LYS A 150 13.52 -10.92 12.40
N THR A 151 12.63 -11.43 11.56
CA THR A 151 11.25 -10.98 11.48
C THR A 151 10.43 -11.48 12.67
N MET A 152 9.28 -10.88 12.89
CA MET A 152 8.35 -11.31 13.94
C MET A 152 7.85 -12.73 13.69
N SER A 153 7.63 -13.46 14.78
CA SER A 153 6.83 -14.70 14.74
C SER A 153 5.37 -14.36 15.05
N TYR A 154 4.44 -15.02 14.38
CA TYR A 154 3.01 -14.95 14.69
C TYR A 154 2.73 -15.22 16.19
N TRP A 155 3.45 -16.18 16.79
CA TRP A 155 3.32 -16.57 18.18
C TRP A 155 3.76 -15.50 19.20
N GLN A 156 4.40 -14.43 18.72
CA GLN A 156 4.78 -13.27 19.55
C GLN A 156 3.65 -12.25 19.64
N LEU A 157 2.57 -12.42 18.88
CA LEU A 157 1.44 -11.50 18.86
C LEU A 157 0.48 -11.84 20.00
N SER A 158 0.25 -10.89 20.90
CA SER A 158 -0.69 -11.09 22.04
C SER A 158 -2.15 -11.07 21.61
N ASP A 159 -2.49 -10.37 20.54
CA ASP A 159 -3.84 -10.18 20.03
C ASP A 159 -3.80 -10.03 18.50
N PRO A 160 -3.70 -11.16 17.76
CA PRO A 160 -3.56 -11.14 16.29
C PRO A 160 -4.72 -10.41 15.58
N GLY A 161 -5.92 -10.44 16.15
CA GLY A 161 -7.09 -9.73 15.59
C GLY A 161 -7.00 -8.20 15.67
N LYS A 162 -6.00 -7.67 16.38
CA LYS A 162 -5.72 -6.21 16.45
C LYS A 162 -4.41 -5.80 15.80
N VAL A 163 -3.62 -6.75 15.32
CA VAL A 163 -2.36 -6.44 14.65
C VAL A 163 -2.61 -6.30 13.16
N VAL A 164 -2.45 -5.08 12.65
CA VAL A 164 -2.56 -4.79 11.22
C VAL A 164 -1.37 -5.37 10.48
N VAL A 165 -1.62 -6.17 9.44
CA VAL A 165 -0.60 -6.71 8.54
C VAL A 165 -0.53 -5.89 7.27
N PHE A 166 -1.68 -5.63 6.65
CA PHE A 166 -1.81 -4.86 5.42
C PHE A 166 -2.88 -3.79 5.53
N THR A 167 -2.69 -2.68 4.83
CA THR A 167 -3.76 -1.69 4.65
C THR A 167 -3.55 -0.86 3.39
N THR A 168 -4.59 -0.16 2.95
CA THR A 168 -4.45 0.87 1.92
C THR A 168 -3.48 1.96 2.37
N CYS A 169 -2.53 2.31 1.51
CA CYS A 169 -1.36 3.09 1.89
C CYS A 169 -1.02 4.15 0.83
N ALA A 170 -0.52 5.29 1.29
CA ALA A 170 0.08 6.36 0.51
C ALA A 170 0.92 7.25 1.42
N GLN A 171 1.75 8.12 0.85
CA GLN A 171 2.43 9.16 1.62
C GLN A 171 2.27 10.53 0.97
N VAL A 172 2.43 11.59 1.76
CA VAL A 172 2.63 12.93 1.24
C VAL A 172 4.12 13.17 1.09
N ASN A 173 4.58 13.19 -0.16
CA ASN A 173 5.97 13.51 -0.49
C ASN A 173 6.13 15.02 -0.66
N ASN A 174 7.10 15.62 0.03
CA ASN A 174 7.46 17.04 -0.08
C ASN A 174 8.99 17.25 -0.07
N PHE A 175 9.76 16.18 -0.22
CA PHE A 175 11.21 16.15 -0.07
C PHE A 175 11.97 15.61 -1.29
N GLN A 176 11.29 15.03 -2.27
CA GLN A 176 11.91 14.41 -3.46
C GLN A 176 11.24 14.92 -4.74
N SER A 177 12.03 15.48 -5.65
CA SER A 177 11.54 15.97 -6.96
C SER A 177 10.63 14.94 -7.67
N PRO A 178 9.56 15.38 -8.35
CA PRO A 178 9.12 16.77 -8.58
C PRO A 178 8.39 17.40 -7.38
N ALA A 179 8.12 16.66 -6.29
CA ALA A 179 7.52 17.22 -5.08
C ALA A 179 8.50 18.13 -4.32
N SER A 180 7.96 19.11 -3.60
CA SER A 180 8.70 20.01 -2.74
C SER A 180 7.85 20.46 -1.56
N THR A 181 8.44 21.17 -0.60
CA THR A 181 7.71 21.72 0.55
C THR A 181 6.58 22.66 0.14
N SER A 182 6.77 23.43 -0.94
CA SER A 182 5.75 24.33 -1.49
C SER A 182 4.75 23.61 -2.41
N HIS A 183 5.10 22.44 -2.93
CA HIS A 183 4.28 21.65 -3.84
C HIS A 183 4.32 20.17 -3.42
N PRO A 184 3.67 19.83 -2.29
CA PRO A 184 3.59 18.45 -1.84
C PRO A 184 2.73 17.62 -2.80
N MET A 185 3.11 16.36 -2.99
CA MET A 185 2.41 15.44 -3.89
C MET A 185 1.99 14.19 -3.14
N LEU A 186 0.83 13.64 -3.51
CA LEU A 186 0.43 12.30 -3.12
C LEU A 186 1.32 11.30 -3.85
N GLU A 187 1.96 10.42 -3.11
CA GLU A 187 2.81 9.37 -3.66
C GLU A 187 2.33 7.99 -3.21
N GLU A 188 2.40 7.01 -4.11
CA GLU A 188 2.17 5.63 -3.71
C GLU A 188 3.23 5.18 -2.68
N PHE A 189 2.77 4.40 -1.70
CA PHE A 189 3.64 3.92 -0.64
C PHE A 189 3.30 2.49 -0.26
N TYR A 190 4.22 1.79 0.41
CA TYR A 190 4.14 0.34 0.59
C TYR A 190 4.52 -0.14 1.99
N GLY A 191 4.68 0.78 2.93
CA GLY A 191 4.99 0.46 4.33
C GLY A 191 4.15 1.28 5.30
N ILE A 192 3.80 0.66 6.41
CA ILE A 192 3.08 1.30 7.52
C ILE A 192 3.75 0.98 8.84
N ASP A 193 3.75 1.95 9.74
CA ASP A 193 4.03 1.76 11.17
C ASP A 193 3.20 2.73 12.02
N GLN A 194 3.34 2.62 13.36
CA GLN A 194 2.58 3.46 14.29
C GLN A 194 2.98 4.94 14.26
N ASN A 195 4.19 5.26 13.80
CA ASN A 195 4.75 6.62 13.87
C ASN A 195 4.46 7.40 12.59
N GLU A 196 4.29 6.69 11.46
CA GLU A 196 4.10 7.30 10.15
C GLU A 196 2.62 7.56 9.85
N LYS A 197 2.35 8.65 9.14
CA LYS A 197 1.03 8.98 8.60
C LYS A 197 0.95 8.48 7.17
N THR A 198 0.82 7.17 6.98
CA THR A 198 0.85 6.54 5.65
C THR A 198 -0.37 5.68 5.34
N VAL A 199 -1.35 5.61 6.24
CA VAL A 199 -2.62 4.97 5.94
C VAL A 199 -3.47 5.89 5.07
N HIS A 200 -3.96 5.37 3.93
CA HIS A 200 -4.78 6.12 2.99
C HIS A 200 -6.25 5.70 3.07
N PHE A 201 -7.09 6.61 3.53
CA PHE A 201 -8.54 6.44 3.71
C PHE A 201 -9.29 6.88 2.46
N ARG A 202 -8.96 6.23 1.33
CA ARG A 202 -9.23 6.71 -0.03
C ARG A 202 -10.67 6.66 -0.48
N ALA A 203 -11.55 5.93 0.18
CA ALA A 203 -12.96 5.89 -0.24
C ALA A 203 -13.86 5.87 0.99
N GLY A 204 -14.83 6.79 1.05
CA GLY A 204 -15.73 6.92 2.19
C GLY A 204 -15.03 7.22 3.52
N LYS A 205 -13.83 7.80 3.49
CA LYS A 205 -12.98 8.09 4.67
C LYS A 205 -12.63 6.86 5.50
N VAL A 206 -12.55 5.70 4.86
CA VAL A 206 -12.13 4.44 5.49
C VAL A 206 -10.94 3.84 4.76
N ALA A 207 -10.13 3.09 5.48
CA ALA A 207 -9.08 2.26 4.95
C ALA A 207 -9.45 0.78 5.09
N MET A 208 -9.17 -0.01 4.06
CA MET A 208 -9.28 -1.46 4.15
C MET A 208 -8.06 -2.02 4.87
N VAL A 209 -8.28 -2.89 5.85
CA VAL A 209 -7.26 -3.44 6.75
C VAL A 209 -7.36 -4.96 6.79
N GLY A 210 -6.21 -5.63 6.70
CA GLY A 210 -6.07 -7.06 6.98
C GLY A 210 -5.28 -7.27 8.27
N PHE A 211 -5.82 -8.09 9.16
CA PHE A 211 -5.24 -8.39 10.47
C PHE A 211 -4.44 -9.70 10.45
N ALA A 212 -3.63 -9.90 11.49
CA ALA A 212 -2.77 -11.06 11.61
C ALA A 212 -3.54 -12.38 11.81
N ASP A 213 -4.76 -12.33 12.32
CA ASP A 213 -5.67 -13.48 12.43
C ASP A 213 -6.33 -13.87 11.09
N GLY A 214 -6.03 -13.14 10.01
CA GLY A 214 -6.63 -13.31 8.68
C GLY A 214 -7.94 -12.57 8.47
N SER A 215 -8.51 -11.95 9.49
CA SER A 215 -9.71 -11.12 9.34
C SER A 215 -9.39 -9.83 8.59
N ALA A 216 -10.42 -9.20 8.03
CA ALA A 216 -10.29 -7.95 7.30
C ALA A 216 -11.51 -7.05 7.52
N SER A 217 -11.27 -5.75 7.68
CA SER A 217 -12.32 -4.76 7.98
C SER A 217 -12.00 -3.40 7.39
N PHE A 218 -13.01 -2.54 7.32
CA PHE A 218 -12.84 -1.12 7.06
C PHE A 218 -12.73 -0.36 8.37
N LEU A 219 -11.68 0.43 8.51
CA LEU A 219 -11.46 1.27 9.70
C LEU A 219 -11.48 2.74 9.35
N PRO A 220 -12.08 3.59 10.21
CA PRO A 220 -12.05 5.03 10.05
C PRO A 220 -10.70 5.63 10.43
N MET A 221 -10.46 6.84 9.96
CA MET A 221 -9.29 7.64 10.33
C MET A 221 -9.48 8.27 11.72
N ASP A 222 -8.38 8.37 12.47
CA ASP A 222 -8.29 9.34 13.56
C ASP A 222 -8.03 10.73 12.94
N GLU A 223 -9.06 11.55 12.92
CA GLU A 223 -9.04 12.89 12.30
C GLU A 223 -7.95 13.80 12.89
N SER A 224 -7.54 13.58 14.16
CA SER A 224 -6.45 14.32 14.79
C SER A 224 -5.08 14.03 14.17
N THR A 225 -4.96 12.91 13.47
CA THR A 225 -3.73 12.47 12.81
C THR A 225 -3.65 12.86 11.34
N ARG A 226 -4.70 13.46 10.79
CA ARG A 226 -4.76 13.84 9.36
C ARG A 226 -3.51 14.58 8.91
N ASP A 227 -2.99 14.22 7.76
CA ASP A 227 -1.94 14.97 7.10
C ASP A 227 -2.56 16.09 6.26
N ASN A 228 -2.39 17.34 6.72
CA ASN A 228 -3.01 18.51 6.10
C ASN A 228 -2.14 19.17 5.02
N ARG A 229 -1.01 18.56 4.65
CA ARG A 229 -0.11 19.12 3.62
C ARG A 229 -0.74 19.10 2.22
N ILE A 230 -1.67 18.17 1.95
CA ILE A 230 -2.45 18.16 0.70
C ILE A 230 -3.93 18.23 1.08
N LYS A 231 -4.59 19.29 0.61
CA LYS A 231 -6.02 19.51 0.88
C LYS A 231 -6.86 18.44 0.17
N GLY A 232 -7.79 17.83 0.89
CA GLY A 232 -8.74 16.86 0.35
C GLY A 232 -8.21 15.44 0.23
N VAL A 233 -6.99 15.18 0.68
CA VAL A 233 -6.42 13.83 0.75
C VAL A 233 -6.53 13.30 2.18
N ASP A 234 -7.13 12.13 2.33
CA ASP A 234 -7.37 11.49 3.62
C ASP A 234 -6.23 10.51 3.95
N ILE A 235 -5.11 11.06 4.41
CA ILE A 235 -3.96 10.30 4.93
C ILE A 235 -3.81 10.57 6.43
N GLY A 236 -3.55 9.52 7.20
CA GLY A 236 -3.43 9.63 8.65
C GLY A 236 -3.15 8.30 9.31
N ARG A 237 -3.73 8.09 10.49
CA ARG A 237 -3.68 6.85 11.26
C ARG A 237 -5.08 6.36 11.56
N PHE A 238 -5.21 5.12 11.99
CA PHE A 238 -6.50 4.55 12.40
C PHE A 238 -7.02 5.18 13.70
N ALA A 239 -8.33 5.23 13.84
CA ALA A 239 -9.01 5.48 15.11
C ALA A 239 -9.49 4.14 15.71
N PRO A 240 -9.32 3.93 17.05
CA PRO A 240 -8.55 4.76 17.99
C PRO A 240 -7.05 4.61 17.81
N VAL A 241 -6.29 5.64 18.20
CA VAL A 241 -4.84 5.61 18.27
C VAL A 241 -4.42 4.44 19.16
N GLY A 242 -3.73 3.43 18.62
CA GLY A 242 -3.36 2.22 19.36
C GLY A 242 -3.97 0.92 18.82
N SER A 243 -4.76 0.97 17.73
CA SER A 243 -5.19 -0.23 16.99
C SER A 243 -4.01 -1.00 16.38
N PHE A 244 -2.85 -0.38 16.31
CA PHE A 244 -1.60 -1.04 16.05
C PHE A 244 -1.03 -1.54 17.38
N LYS A 245 -1.44 -2.68 17.87
CA LYS A 245 -0.66 -3.34 18.89
C LYS A 245 0.58 -3.95 18.23
N TYR A 246 1.67 -3.19 18.33
CA TYR A 246 2.99 -3.75 18.15
C TYR A 246 3.39 -4.31 19.50
N LEU A 247 3.41 -5.59 19.64
CA LEU A 247 4.21 -6.25 20.66
C LEU A 247 4.13 -5.72 22.10
N LYS A 248 3.40 -6.28 22.82
CA LYS A 248 3.32 -6.85 24.16
C LYS A 248 1.90 -6.84 24.63
#